data_ca73925c72050a430718c6b758aa0aa6
#
_entry.id   ca73925c72050a430718c6b758aa0aa6
#
_cell.length_a   1.000
_cell.length_b   1.000
_cell.length_c   1.000
_cell.angle_alpha   90.00
_cell.angle_beta   90.00
_cell.angle_gamma   90.00
#
_symmetry.space_group_name_H-M   'P 1'
#
loop_
_entity.id
_entity.type
_entity.pdbx_description
1 polymer ?
#
loop_
_entity_poly.entity_id
_entity_poly.type
_entity_poly.pdbx_seq_one_letter_code
_entity_poly.pdbx_strand_id
1 'polypeptide(L)'
;MNNQAPGFYFRLPWTARRNALTLSGGERWYLVQSIARREANAEFQLNAQDFRVFLPSFSKTVRHARRFRIVRAPVFTGYLFLILDLERDQWRSINGTFGVARVVTAEGRPSPVPAGLVEAMLRSTDDAGETNLSNTFSPGDAVRISGGPFGHLLGTLERLDARGRVRVLLEIMGGVVPVTLNIDVIEPA
;
A
#
# COMPACT_ATOMS: atom_id res chain seq x y z
N MET A 1 5.10 -2.58 -30.89
CA MET A 1 3.64 -2.75 -30.78
C MET A 1 3.42 -4.06 -30.04
N ASN A 2 3.23 -4.03 -28.73
CA ASN A 2 2.97 -5.22 -27.92
C ASN A 2 1.47 -5.50 -27.96
N ASN A 3 1.07 -6.43 -28.82
CA ASN A 3 -0.31 -6.86 -29.00
C ASN A 3 -0.67 -7.94 -27.94
N GLN A 4 -0.70 -7.52 -26.66
CA GLN A 4 -1.16 -8.39 -25.59
C GLN A 4 -2.65 -8.11 -25.32
N ALA A 5 -3.47 -9.16 -25.16
CA ALA A 5 -4.88 -9.01 -24.89
C ALA A 5 -5.15 -8.18 -23.63
N PRO A 6 -6.17 -7.30 -23.62
CA PRO A 6 -6.54 -6.50 -22.44
C PRO A 6 -6.71 -7.39 -21.21
N GLY A 7 -6.14 -6.98 -20.08
CA GLY A 7 -6.19 -7.74 -18.82
C GLY A 7 -5.18 -8.89 -18.71
N PHE A 8 -4.21 -8.99 -19.62
CA PHE A 8 -3.17 -10.04 -19.59
C PHE A 8 -2.38 -10.01 -18.29
N TYR A 9 -2.04 -8.82 -17.77
CA TYR A 9 -1.28 -8.66 -16.53
C TYR A 9 -1.97 -9.26 -15.30
N PHE A 10 -3.28 -9.21 -15.24
CA PHE A 10 -4.03 -9.72 -14.09
C PHE A 10 -4.03 -11.25 -13.98
N ARG A 11 -3.75 -11.95 -15.08
CA ARG A 11 -3.64 -13.42 -15.15
C ARG A 11 -2.26 -13.96 -14.86
N LEU A 12 -1.26 -13.09 -14.78
CA LEU A 12 0.10 -13.50 -14.50
C LEU A 12 0.30 -13.78 -13.00
N PRO A 13 1.16 -14.74 -12.65
CA PRO A 13 1.60 -14.92 -11.27
C PRO A 13 2.25 -13.62 -10.76
N TRP A 14 2.19 -13.39 -9.47
CA TRP A 14 2.71 -12.17 -8.85
C TRP A 14 4.14 -11.83 -9.24
N THR A 15 5.01 -12.83 -9.28
CA THR A 15 6.43 -12.67 -9.69
C THR A 15 6.56 -12.02 -11.05
N ALA A 16 5.77 -12.45 -12.04
CA ALA A 16 5.78 -11.85 -13.38
C ALA A 16 5.16 -10.44 -13.38
N ARG A 17 4.07 -10.22 -12.60
CA ARG A 17 3.45 -8.90 -12.40
C ARG A 17 4.44 -7.93 -11.77
N ARG A 18 5.17 -8.34 -10.73
CA ARG A 18 6.16 -7.53 -10.03
C ARG A 18 7.27 -7.05 -10.97
N ASN A 19 7.75 -7.89 -11.89
CA ASN A 19 8.74 -7.49 -12.86
C ASN A 19 8.23 -6.41 -13.82
N ALA A 20 6.94 -6.44 -14.16
CA ALA A 20 6.32 -5.40 -14.98
C ALA A 20 6.15 -4.05 -14.24
N LEU A 21 6.26 -4.04 -12.91
CA LEU A 21 6.14 -2.84 -12.07
C LEU A 21 7.47 -2.09 -11.88
N THR A 22 8.45 -2.33 -12.75
CA THR A 22 9.71 -1.59 -12.79
C THR A 22 9.53 -0.30 -13.60
N LEU A 23 9.98 0.82 -13.04
CA LEU A 23 9.95 2.11 -13.73
C LEU A 23 10.97 2.18 -14.85
N SER A 24 10.65 2.84 -15.94
CA SER A 24 11.53 3.10 -17.09
C SER A 24 11.36 4.54 -17.61
N GLY A 25 12.45 5.14 -18.08
CA GLY A 25 12.39 6.49 -18.68
C GLY A 25 11.80 7.55 -17.77
N GLY A 26 10.79 8.29 -18.28
CA GLY A 26 10.07 9.35 -17.57
C GLY A 26 9.00 8.88 -16.58
N GLU A 27 8.83 7.57 -16.44
CA GLU A 27 7.80 6.99 -15.58
C GLU A 27 8.03 7.29 -14.10
N ARG A 28 6.92 7.50 -13.39
CA ARG A 28 6.89 7.70 -11.93
C ARG A 28 5.66 6.99 -11.34
N TRP A 29 5.72 6.75 -10.04
CA TRP A 29 4.56 6.29 -9.29
C TRP A 29 3.64 7.45 -8.93
N TYR A 30 2.35 7.21 -9.10
CA TYR A 30 1.29 8.15 -8.72
C TYR A 30 0.26 7.45 -7.85
N LEU A 31 -0.42 8.22 -7.01
CA LEU A 31 -1.46 7.71 -6.13
C LEU A 31 -2.83 7.92 -6.78
N VAL A 32 -3.65 6.88 -6.74
CA VAL A 32 -5.04 6.90 -7.20
C VAL A 32 -5.95 6.64 -6.01
N GLN A 33 -6.93 7.51 -5.83
CA GLN A 33 -8.00 7.30 -4.87
C GLN A 33 -9.11 6.47 -5.54
N SER A 34 -9.49 5.37 -4.91
CA SER A 34 -10.64 4.56 -5.34
C SER A 34 -11.94 5.06 -4.70
N ILE A 35 -13.06 4.67 -5.30
CA ILE A 35 -14.35 4.70 -4.61
C ILE A 35 -14.27 3.71 -3.43
N ALA A 36 -14.92 4.05 -2.32
CA ALA A 36 -14.89 3.25 -1.10
C ALA A 36 -15.23 1.76 -1.38
N ARG A 37 -14.39 0.85 -0.90
CA ARG A 37 -14.50 -0.60 -1.08
C ARG A 37 -14.48 -1.08 -2.54
N ARG A 38 -13.94 -0.27 -3.45
CA ARG A 38 -13.81 -0.59 -4.88
C ARG A 38 -12.36 -0.70 -5.34
N GLU A 39 -11.41 -0.83 -4.42
CA GLU A 39 -9.97 -0.87 -4.71
C GLU A 39 -9.62 -2.00 -5.69
N ALA A 40 -10.11 -3.21 -5.44
CA ALA A 40 -9.88 -4.35 -6.33
C ALA A 40 -10.55 -4.18 -7.71
N ASN A 41 -11.71 -3.51 -7.76
CA ASN A 41 -12.36 -3.19 -9.04
C ASN A 41 -11.57 -2.14 -9.81
N ALA A 42 -11.07 -1.11 -9.13
CA ALA A 42 -10.23 -0.08 -9.74
C ALA A 42 -8.93 -0.71 -10.29
N GLU A 43 -8.26 -1.55 -9.50
CA GLU A 43 -7.08 -2.32 -9.93
C GLU A 43 -7.39 -3.12 -11.21
N PHE A 44 -8.49 -3.87 -11.22
CA PHE A 44 -8.88 -4.69 -12.37
C PHE A 44 -9.13 -3.86 -13.62
N GLN A 45 -9.92 -2.77 -13.49
CA GLN A 45 -10.30 -1.94 -14.62
C GLN A 45 -9.14 -1.12 -15.20
N LEU A 46 -8.23 -0.66 -14.35
CA LEU A 46 -7.03 0.04 -14.78
C LEU A 46 -6.05 -0.91 -15.49
N ASN A 47 -5.85 -2.12 -14.95
CA ASN A 47 -5.04 -3.14 -15.63
C ASN A 47 -5.67 -3.58 -16.98
N ALA A 48 -7.01 -3.58 -17.11
CA ALA A 48 -7.69 -3.86 -18.37
C ALA A 48 -7.49 -2.76 -19.44
N GLN A 49 -7.08 -1.57 -19.01
CA GLN A 49 -6.69 -0.44 -19.86
C GLN A 49 -5.16 -0.34 -20.04
N ASP A 50 -4.42 -1.41 -19.73
CA ASP A 50 -2.97 -1.53 -19.84
C ASP A 50 -2.17 -0.61 -18.89
N PHE A 51 -2.82 -0.03 -17.88
CA PHE A 51 -2.10 0.65 -16.83
C PHE A 51 -1.45 -0.36 -15.87
N ARG A 52 -0.22 -0.07 -15.44
CA ARG A 52 0.50 -0.89 -14.45
C ARG A 52 0.17 -0.41 -13.05
N VAL A 53 -0.58 -1.24 -12.32
CA VAL A 53 -1.16 -0.90 -11.03
C VAL A 53 -0.63 -1.81 -9.94
N PHE A 54 -0.37 -1.22 -8.77
CA PHE A 54 -0.03 -1.93 -7.55
C PHE A 54 -1.02 -1.59 -6.44
N LEU A 55 -1.75 -2.60 -5.98
CA LEU A 55 -2.60 -2.54 -4.80
C LEU A 55 -1.95 -3.35 -3.68
N PRO A 56 -1.16 -2.71 -2.79
CA PRO A 56 -0.58 -3.39 -1.64
C PRO A 56 -1.69 -4.01 -0.80
N SER A 57 -1.60 -5.31 -0.54
CA SER A 57 -2.68 -6.04 0.11
C SER A 57 -2.12 -7.09 1.05
N PHE A 58 -2.88 -7.45 2.06
CA PHE A 58 -2.56 -8.51 3.02
C PHE A 58 -3.78 -9.40 3.28
N SER A 59 -3.53 -10.63 3.71
CA SER A 59 -4.60 -11.54 4.12
C SER A 59 -5.04 -11.26 5.55
N LYS A 60 -6.35 -11.12 5.73
CA LYS A 60 -6.95 -11.06 7.07
C LYS A 60 -8.07 -12.07 7.23
N THR A 61 -8.17 -12.63 8.43
CA THR A 61 -9.29 -13.51 8.78
C THR A 61 -10.47 -12.66 9.23
N VAL A 62 -11.59 -12.79 8.54
CA VAL A 62 -12.87 -12.18 8.93
C VAL A 62 -13.87 -13.25 9.38
N ARG A 63 -14.67 -12.93 10.41
CA ARG A 63 -15.76 -13.79 10.84
C ARG A 63 -17.07 -13.29 10.23
N HIS A 64 -17.71 -14.13 9.44
CA HIS A 64 -19.03 -13.85 8.90
C HIS A 64 -19.94 -15.07 9.09
N ALA A 65 -21.14 -14.88 9.64
CA ALA A 65 -22.12 -15.93 9.89
C ALA A 65 -21.52 -17.17 10.61
N ARG A 66 -20.75 -16.97 11.68
CA ARG A 66 -20.05 -18.00 12.47
C ARG A 66 -18.97 -18.80 11.71
N ARG A 67 -18.61 -18.39 10.48
CA ARG A 67 -17.52 -18.99 9.70
C ARG A 67 -16.36 -18.01 9.59
N PHE A 68 -15.15 -18.52 9.68
CA PHE A 68 -13.94 -17.76 9.40
C PHE A 68 -13.63 -17.85 7.91
N ARG A 69 -13.32 -16.71 7.31
CA ARG A 69 -12.83 -16.61 5.93
C ARG A 69 -11.59 -15.76 5.88
N ILE A 70 -10.61 -16.20 5.11
CA ILE A 70 -9.47 -15.37 4.76
C ILE A 70 -9.91 -14.48 3.60
N VAL A 71 -9.74 -13.18 3.76
CA VAL A 71 -10.02 -12.18 2.71
C VAL A 71 -8.79 -11.32 2.50
N ARG A 72 -8.54 -10.98 1.25
CA ARG A 72 -7.51 -10.02 0.89
C ARG A 72 -8.03 -8.61 1.16
N ALA A 73 -7.25 -7.83 1.88
CA ALA A 73 -7.58 -6.45 2.23
C ALA A 73 -6.46 -5.52 1.77
N PRO A 74 -6.79 -4.31 1.28
CA PRO A 74 -5.78 -3.33 0.94
C PRO A 74 -5.05 -2.85 2.19
N VAL A 75 -3.74 -2.61 2.07
CA VAL A 75 -2.91 -1.98 3.10
C VAL A 75 -3.38 -0.54 3.31
N PHE A 76 -3.61 0.18 2.21
CA PHE A 76 -4.12 1.56 2.23
C PHE A 76 -5.56 1.56 1.70
N THR A 77 -6.52 1.60 2.61
CA THR A 77 -7.94 1.62 2.25
C THR A 77 -8.27 2.86 1.43
N GLY A 78 -8.85 2.66 0.25
CA GLY A 78 -9.23 3.74 -0.67
C GLY A 78 -8.10 4.22 -1.58
N TYR A 79 -6.92 3.58 -1.57
CA TYR A 79 -5.79 4.00 -2.39
C TYR A 79 -5.09 2.84 -3.09
N LEU A 80 -4.55 3.12 -4.26
CA LEU A 80 -3.70 2.23 -5.05
C LEU A 80 -2.63 3.05 -5.79
N PHE A 81 -1.57 2.39 -6.20
CA PHE A 81 -0.45 3.01 -6.89
C PHE A 81 -0.49 2.66 -8.37
N LEU A 82 -0.06 3.60 -9.19
CA LEU A 82 -0.12 3.51 -10.65
C LEU A 82 1.15 4.11 -11.24
N ILE A 83 1.69 3.47 -12.27
CA ILE A 83 2.82 3.99 -13.02
C ILE A 83 2.31 4.82 -14.18
N LEU A 84 2.80 6.06 -14.31
CA LEU A 84 2.53 6.95 -15.44
C LEU A 84 3.80 7.65 -15.91
N ASP A 85 3.84 7.91 -17.20
CA ASP A 85 4.63 8.95 -17.83
C ASP A 85 3.68 10.09 -18.26
N LEU A 86 3.69 11.22 -17.56
CA LEU A 86 2.74 12.31 -17.79
C LEU A 86 2.87 12.98 -19.17
N GLU A 87 3.99 12.75 -19.87
CA GLU A 87 4.19 13.29 -21.23
C GLU A 87 3.58 12.37 -22.29
N ARG A 88 3.38 11.09 -21.97
CA ARG A 88 2.92 10.06 -22.90
C ARG A 88 1.51 9.57 -22.59
N ASP A 89 1.15 9.48 -21.29
CA ASP A 89 -0.07 8.86 -20.85
C ASP A 89 -1.21 9.87 -20.68
N GLN A 90 -2.38 9.51 -21.15
CA GLN A 90 -3.59 10.31 -20.98
C GLN A 90 -4.18 10.11 -19.57
N TRP A 91 -3.46 10.55 -18.54
CA TRP A 91 -3.83 10.31 -17.15
C TRP A 91 -5.23 10.80 -16.76
N ARG A 92 -5.80 11.77 -17.48
CA ARG A 92 -7.16 12.27 -17.22
C ARG A 92 -8.23 11.22 -17.45
N SER A 93 -8.01 10.26 -18.36
CA SER A 93 -8.92 9.15 -18.63
C SER A 93 -9.10 8.22 -17.43
N ILE A 94 -8.10 8.15 -16.55
CA ILE A 94 -8.09 7.35 -15.33
C ILE A 94 -9.26 7.73 -14.41
N ASN A 95 -9.61 9.02 -14.33
CA ASN A 95 -10.72 9.51 -13.51
C ASN A 95 -12.10 9.00 -13.98
N GLY A 96 -12.22 8.56 -15.23
CA GLY A 96 -13.43 7.93 -15.76
C GLY A 96 -13.49 6.41 -15.59
N THR A 97 -12.46 5.81 -15.00
CA THR A 97 -12.40 4.36 -14.83
C THR A 97 -13.31 3.90 -13.68
N PHE A 98 -14.08 2.85 -13.93
CA PHE A 98 -14.98 2.30 -12.90
C PHE A 98 -14.19 1.86 -11.66
N GLY A 99 -14.63 2.32 -10.49
CA GLY A 99 -13.97 2.07 -9.21
C GLY A 99 -12.92 3.12 -8.82
N VAL A 100 -12.52 3.99 -9.73
CA VAL A 100 -11.63 5.13 -9.46
C VAL A 100 -12.47 6.36 -9.07
N ALA A 101 -12.07 7.05 -8.03
CA ALA A 101 -12.60 8.37 -7.68
C ALA A 101 -11.79 9.47 -8.38
N ARG A 102 -10.47 9.41 -8.28
CA ARG A 102 -9.55 10.37 -8.95
C ARG A 102 -8.09 9.95 -8.83
N VAL A 103 -7.25 10.46 -9.71
CA VAL A 103 -5.80 10.55 -9.50
C VAL A 103 -5.54 11.66 -8.47
N VAL A 104 -4.64 11.41 -7.51
CA VAL A 104 -4.25 12.44 -6.53
C VAL A 104 -3.39 13.50 -7.22
N THR A 105 -3.78 14.76 -7.09
CA THR A 105 -3.14 15.89 -7.73
C THR A 105 -2.71 16.94 -6.71
N ALA A 106 -1.62 17.63 -7.02
CA ALA A 106 -1.24 18.90 -6.40
C ALA A 106 -1.27 19.98 -7.49
N GLU A 107 -1.89 21.11 -7.20
CA GLU A 107 -2.03 22.24 -8.12
C GLU A 107 -2.58 21.84 -9.51
N GLY A 108 -3.49 20.88 -9.56
CA GLY A 108 -4.15 20.42 -10.79
C GLY A 108 -3.32 19.44 -11.65
N ARG A 109 -2.14 19.03 -11.21
CA ARG A 109 -1.30 18.00 -11.85
C ARG A 109 -1.11 16.80 -10.95
N PRO A 110 -1.02 15.57 -11.50
CA PRO A 110 -0.67 14.41 -10.71
C PRO A 110 0.63 14.64 -9.94
N SER A 111 0.61 14.37 -8.62
CA SER A 111 1.79 14.48 -7.77
C SER A 111 2.49 13.12 -7.69
N PRO A 112 3.77 13.03 -8.05
CA PRO A 112 4.48 11.77 -7.96
C PRO A 112 4.67 11.35 -6.51
N VAL A 113 4.59 10.05 -6.26
CA VAL A 113 4.95 9.45 -4.98
C VAL A 113 6.46 9.57 -4.78
N PRO A 114 6.94 9.84 -3.56
CA PRO A 114 8.37 9.87 -3.27
C PRO A 114 9.09 8.60 -3.77
N ALA A 115 10.24 8.81 -4.42
CA ALA A 115 11.04 7.70 -4.94
C ALA A 115 11.44 6.73 -3.82
N GLY A 116 11.41 5.43 -4.14
CA GLY A 116 11.78 4.37 -3.19
C GLY A 116 10.64 3.86 -2.31
N LEU A 117 9.56 4.63 -2.12
CA LEU A 117 8.45 4.23 -1.25
C LEU A 117 7.72 2.99 -1.78
N VAL A 118 7.28 3.03 -3.05
CA VAL A 118 6.56 1.90 -3.64
C VAL A 118 7.50 0.72 -3.88
N GLU A 119 8.73 0.98 -4.27
CA GLU A 119 9.77 -0.04 -4.44
C GLU A 119 10.06 -0.78 -3.11
N ALA A 120 10.05 -0.07 -1.97
CA ALA A 120 10.19 -0.70 -0.65
C ALA A 120 9.00 -1.65 -0.36
N MET A 121 7.77 -1.21 -0.65
CA MET A 121 6.57 -2.06 -0.50
C MET A 121 6.60 -3.26 -1.44
N LEU A 122 7.07 -3.09 -2.68
CA LEU A 122 7.23 -4.20 -3.62
C LEU A 122 8.26 -5.23 -3.13
N ARG A 123 9.35 -4.78 -2.47
CA ARG A 123 10.33 -5.68 -1.86
C ARG A 123 9.75 -6.45 -0.66
N SER A 124 8.85 -5.85 0.09
CA SER A 124 8.18 -6.49 1.23
C SER A 124 6.96 -7.33 0.83
N THR A 125 6.66 -7.43 -0.46
CA THR A 125 5.57 -8.25 -0.99
C THR A 125 6.11 -9.63 -1.36
N ASP A 126 5.51 -10.68 -0.80
CA ASP A 126 5.89 -12.07 -1.03
C ASP A 126 5.42 -12.62 -2.39
N ASP A 127 5.75 -13.88 -2.69
CA ASP A 127 5.39 -14.54 -3.94
C ASP A 127 3.86 -14.79 -4.07
N ALA A 128 3.11 -14.75 -2.98
CA ALA A 128 1.65 -14.78 -2.99
C ALA A 128 1.03 -13.43 -3.32
N GLY A 129 1.86 -12.37 -3.39
CA GLY A 129 1.43 -11.00 -3.63
C GLY A 129 0.91 -10.31 -2.38
N GLU A 130 1.26 -10.83 -1.20
CA GLU A 130 0.91 -10.24 0.09
C GLU A 130 2.00 -9.28 0.56
N THR A 131 1.62 -8.04 0.77
CA THR A 131 2.53 -7.01 1.28
C THR A 131 2.66 -7.13 2.79
N ASN A 132 3.83 -7.52 3.24
CA ASN A 132 4.13 -7.67 4.65
C ASN A 132 4.77 -6.39 5.19
N LEU A 133 3.97 -5.50 5.76
CA LEU A 133 4.47 -4.28 6.39
C LEU A 133 5.22 -4.56 7.72
N SER A 134 5.12 -5.76 8.25
CA SER A 134 5.90 -6.15 9.44
C SER A 134 7.41 -6.07 9.20
N ASN A 135 7.84 -6.18 7.94
CA ASN A 135 9.24 -5.99 7.56
C ASN A 135 9.68 -4.50 7.49
N THR A 136 8.75 -3.58 7.67
CA THR A 136 9.06 -2.13 7.73
C THR A 136 9.60 -1.75 9.11
N PHE A 137 9.30 -2.57 10.10
CA PHE A 137 9.70 -2.33 11.49
C PHE A 137 10.38 -3.57 12.06
N SER A 138 11.55 -3.39 12.63
CA SER A 138 12.31 -4.41 13.34
C SER A 138 12.33 -4.12 14.84
N PRO A 139 12.39 -5.14 15.72
CA PRO A 139 12.67 -4.91 17.12
C PRO A 139 13.94 -4.08 17.29
N GLY A 140 13.87 -3.00 18.08
CA GLY A 140 14.93 -2.03 18.26
C GLY A 140 14.77 -0.74 17.43
N ASP A 141 13.87 -0.70 16.45
CA ASP A 141 13.64 0.50 15.67
C ASP A 141 13.02 1.62 16.50
N ALA A 142 13.51 2.83 16.28
CA ALA A 142 12.88 4.04 16.81
C ALA A 142 11.60 4.33 16.02
N VAL A 143 10.49 4.47 16.73
CA VAL A 143 9.17 4.72 16.14
C VAL A 143 8.50 5.92 16.79
N ARG A 144 7.69 6.63 16.01
CA ARG A 144 6.82 7.70 16.47
C ARG A 144 5.38 7.21 16.48
N ILE A 145 4.61 7.56 17.50
CA ILE A 145 3.17 7.28 17.54
C ILE A 145 2.45 8.41 16.81
N SER A 146 1.68 8.07 15.76
CA SER A 146 0.97 9.05 14.93
C SER A 146 -0.44 9.40 15.45
N GLY A 147 -0.98 8.64 16.43
CA GLY A 147 -2.34 8.87 16.91
C GLY A 147 -2.64 8.33 18.30
N GLY A 148 -3.84 8.67 18.81
CA GLY A 148 -4.29 8.23 20.12
C GLY A 148 -3.69 9.03 21.28
N PRO A 149 -3.88 8.57 22.55
CA PRO A 149 -3.46 9.32 23.75
C PRO A 149 -1.93 9.42 23.89
N PHE A 150 -1.18 8.66 23.12
CA PHE A 150 0.29 8.68 23.09
C PHE A 150 0.84 9.32 21.81
N GLY A 151 -0.01 10.02 21.05
CA GLY A 151 0.38 10.68 19.80
C GLY A 151 1.59 11.60 19.97
N HIS A 152 2.49 11.60 18.97
CA HIS A 152 3.74 12.34 18.89
C HIS A 152 4.87 11.87 19.84
N LEU A 153 4.63 10.88 20.70
CA LEU A 153 5.69 10.30 21.51
C LEU A 153 6.60 9.42 20.66
N LEU A 154 7.88 9.45 21.01
CA LEU A 154 8.89 8.55 20.47
C LEU A 154 9.03 7.33 21.38
N GLY A 155 9.33 6.21 20.78
CA GLY A 155 9.58 4.97 21.51
C GLY A 155 10.41 4.00 20.70
N THR A 156 10.77 2.90 21.33
CA THR A 156 11.49 1.80 20.67
C THR A 156 10.55 0.63 20.46
N LEU A 157 10.49 0.10 19.26
CA LEU A 157 9.73 -1.11 18.97
C LEU A 157 10.36 -2.31 19.69
N GLU A 158 9.63 -2.92 20.60
CA GLU A 158 10.09 -4.12 21.31
C GLU A 158 9.71 -5.39 20.55
N ARG A 159 8.46 -5.47 20.09
CA ARG A 159 7.92 -6.65 19.43
C ARG A 159 6.74 -6.32 18.54
N LEU A 160 6.64 -7.04 17.42
CA LEU A 160 5.49 -7.07 16.53
C LEU A 160 4.86 -8.45 16.59
N ASP A 161 3.54 -8.55 16.76
CA ASP A 161 2.83 -9.82 16.70
C ASP A 161 2.23 -10.09 15.30
N ALA A 162 1.93 -11.34 15.02
CA ALA A 162 1.34 -11.76 13.74
C ALA A 162 -0.07 -11.17 13.46
N ARG A 163 -0.64 -10.43 14.41
CA ARG A 163 -1.94 -9.75 14.28
C ARG A 163 -1.81 -8.26 14.01
N GLY A 164 -0.59 -7.78 13.74
CA GLY A 164 -0.32 -6.37 13.48
C GLY A 164 -0.36 -5.50 14.74
N ARG A 165 -0.22 -6.08 15.92
CA ARG A 165 -0.04 -5.33 17.16
C ARG A 165 1.42 -5.20 17.46
N VAL A 166 1.82 -3.99 17.79
CA VAL A 166 3.18 -3.63 18.15
C VAL A 166 3.27 -3.32 19.63
N ARG A 167 4.31 -3.78 20.27
CA ARG A 167 4.66 -3.38 21.62
C ARG A 167 5.81 -2.38 21.52
N VAL A 168 5.53 -1.16 21.93
CA VAL A 168 6.47 -0.03 21.90
C VAL A 168 6.85 0.34 23.33
N LEU A 169 8.11 0.51 23.56
CA LEU A 169 8.67 1.02 24.82
C LEU A 169 8.74 2.53 24.74
N LEU A 170 7.90 3.21 25.50
CA LEU A 170 7.90 4.68 25.58
C LEU A 170 8.67 5.14 26.80
N GLU A 171 9.51 6.15 26.62
CA GLU A 171 10.15 6.84 27.73
C GLU A 171 9.25 7.95 28.24
N ILE A 172 8.59 7.73 29.38
CA ILE A 172 7.67 8.68 29.98
C ILE A 172 8.14 8.99 31.40
N MET A 173 8.37 10.27 31.71
CA MET A 173 8.74 10.75 33.06
C MET A 173 9.95 10.01 33.68
N GLY A 174 10.95 9.67 32.86
CA GLY A 174 12.17 8.98 33.32
C GLY A 174 12.01 7.48 33.54
N GLY A 175 10.88 6.89 33.14
CA GLY A 175 10.61 5.46 33.14
C GLY A 175 10.26 4.91 31.76
N VAL A 176 10.53 3.62 31.54
CA VAL A 176 10.17 2.92 30.30
C VAL A 176 8.82 2.22 30.51
N VAL A 177 7.82 2.62 29.72
CA VAL A 177 6.46 2.09 29.78
C VAL A 177 6.16 1.31 28.51
N PRO A 178 5.91 -0.02 28.60
CA PRO A 178 5.50 -0.80 27.44
C PRO A 178 4.02 -0.54 27.09
N VAL A 179 3.76 -0.12 25.86
CA VAL A 179 2.41 0.13 25.33
C VAL A 179 2.17 -0.79 24.14
N THR A 180 0.99 -1.40 24.08
CA THR A 180 0.59 -2.21 22.93
C THR A 180 -0.37 -1.41 22.05
N LEU A 181 0.02 -1.21 20.80
CA LEU A 181 -0.70 -0.41 19.80
C LEU A 181 -0.94 -1.22 18.53
N ASN A 182 -1.79 -0.73 17.66
CA ASN A 182 -1.85 -1.24 16.29
C ASN A 182 -0.69 -0.67 15.46
N ILE A 183 -0.22 -1.42 14.47
CA ILE A 183 0.88 -0.99 13.60
C ILE A 183 0.55 0.27 12.78
N ASP A 184 -0.73 0.48 12.49
CA ASP A 184 -1.25 1.61 11.71
C ASP A 184 -1.14 2.97 12.44
N VAL A 185 -0.85 2.95 13.75
CA VAL A 185 -0.65 4.19 14.53
C VAL A 185 0.81 4.45 14.86
N ILE A 186 1.75 3.75 14.23
CA ILE A 186 3.18 4.03 14.36
C ILE A 186 3.81 4.37 13.00
N GLU A 187 4.82 5.21 13.03
CA GLU A 187 5.63 5.60 11.88
C GLU A 187 7.11 5.58 12.26
N PRO A 188 8.05 5.44 11.32
CA PRO A 188 9.48 5.59 11.60
C PRO A 188 9.77 6.96 12.23
N ALA A 189 10.63 6.98 13.23
CA ALA A 189 11.02 8.21 13.92
C ALA A 189 11.99 9.06 13.11
#